data_65140c19c3a909772f93bdc47474a12c
#
_entry.id   65140c19c3a909772f93bdc47474a12c
#
_cell.length_a   1.000
_cell.length_b   1.000
_cell.length_c   1.000
_cell.angle_alpha   90.00
_cell.angle_beta   90.00
_cell.angle_gamma   90.00
#
_symmetry.space_group_name_H-M   'P 1'
#
loop_
_entity.id
_entity.type
_entity.pdbx_description
1 polymer ?
#
loop_
_entity_poly.entity_id
_entity_poly.type
_entity_poly.pdbx_seq_one_letter_code
_entity_poly.pdbx_strand_id
1 'polypeptide(L)'
;MLIFPNLVINDIMAITVRTFMPAAPNKMTVSAWALGSRGEDHDLRKLRLFNFLEFLGPGGFATPDDQEALENCQRGYQNVREVGWNDISKGMPRNGPPMNDDEEQMRCFWRQWNQRMGGVA
;
A
#
# COMPACT_ATOMS: atom_id res chain seq x y z
N MET A 1 3.63 -6.79 -2.06
CA MET A 1 4.43 -6.27 -3.20
C MET A 1 3.72 -5.07 -3.79
N LEU A 2 4.43 -3.95 -3.96
CA LEU A 2 3.92 -2.77 -4.67
C LEU A 2 4.53 -2.71 -6.08
N ILE A 3 3.69 -2.54 -7.08
CA ILE A 3 4.07 -2.30 -8.47
C ILE A 3 3.68 -0.86 -8.79
N PHE A 4 4.70 -0.03 -9.06
CA PHE A 4 4.49 1.39 -9.34
C PHE A 4 3.57 1.61 -10.56
N PRO A 5 2.65 2.56 -10.55
CA PRO A 5 2.48 3.55 -9.48
C PRO A 5 1.46 3.15 -8.39
N ASN A 6 0.55 2.23 -8.65
CA ASN A 6 -0.67 2.11 -7.85
C ASN A 6 -1.26 0.70 -7.76
N LEU A 7 -0.47 -0.33 -8.06
CA LEU A 7 -0.90 -1.73 -7.95
C LEU A 7 -0.22 -2.41 -6.77
N VAL A 8 -1.01 -2.95 -5.87
CA VAL A 8 -0.52 -3.72 -4.71
C VAL A 8 -1.02 -5.15 -4.79
N ILE A 9 -0.11 -6.09 -4.62
CA ILE A 9 -0.42 -7.52 -4.43
C ILE A 9 -0.05 -7.88 -3.00
N ASN A 10 -1.00 -8.45 -2.29
CA ASN A 10 -0.89 -8.81 -0.88
C ASN A 10 -1.33 -10.27 -0.69
N ASP A 11 -0.67 -11.00 0.19
CA ASP A 11 -0.95 -12.41 0.52
C ASP A 11 -1.26 -12.63 2.02
N ILE A 12 -1.65 -11.57 2.72
CA ILE A 12 -2.08 -11.65 4.12
C ILE A 12 -3.57 -11.97 4.18
N MET A 13 -3.95 -13.05 4.86
CA MET A 13 -5.33 -13.55 5.07
C MET A 13 -6.06 -13.95 3.77
N ALA A 14 -5.64 -13.44 2.63
CA ALA A 14 -6.07 -13.84 1.30
C ALA A 14 -5.09 -13.26 0.27
N ILE A 15 -4.98 -13.88 -0.90
CA ILE A 15 -4.26 -13.26 -2.01
C ILE A 15 -5.17 -12.20 -2.61
N THR A 16 -4.74 -10.95 -2.52
CA THR A 16 -5.50 -9.81 -3.03
C THR A 16 -4.70 -8.99 -4.02
N VAL A 17 -5.40 -8.43 -4.99
CA VAL A 17 -4.89 -7.38 -5.86
C VAL A 17 -5.67 -6.11 -5.55
N ARG A 18 -4.96 -5.02 -5.34
CA ARG A 18 -5.56 -3.71 -5.05
C ARG A 18 -5.03 -2.66 -6.01
N THR A 19 -5.89 -1.76 -6.44
CA THR A 19 -5.49 -0.56 -7.18
C THR A 19 -5.94 0.69 -6.44
N PHE A 20 -5.08 1.70 -6.50
CA PHE A 20 -5.30 3.00 -5.88
C PHE A 20 -5.41 4.06 -6.98
N MET A 21 -6.62 4.51 -7.28
CA MET A 21 -6.88 5.45 -8.36
C MET A 21 -7.20 6.83 -7.79
N PRO A 22 -6.37 7.85 -8.05
CA PRO A 22 -6.65 9.20 -7.60
C PRO A 22 -7.90 9.74 -8.30
N ALA A 23 -8.82 10.28 -7.51
CA ALA A 23 -10.05 10.91 -8.01
C ALA A 23 -10.02 12.43 -7.81
N ALA A 24 -9.28 12.92 -6.82
CA ALA A 24 -9.04 14.34 -6.52
C ALA A 24 -7.75 14.45 -5.68
N PRO A 25 -7.21 15.66 -5.45
CA PRO A 25 -6.00 15.85 -4.64
C PRO A 25 -6.07 15.24 -3.22
N ASN A 26 -7.27 15.14 -2.68
CA ASN A 26 -7.53 14.59 -1.34
C ASN A 26 -8.46 13.38 -1.35
N LYS A 27 -8.62 12.73 -2.51
CA LYS A 27 -9.52 11.59 -2.65
C LYS A 27 -8.96 10.57 -3.62
N MET A 28 -9.01 9.30 -3.21
CA MET A 28 -8.72 8.17 -4.09
C MET A 28 -9.81 7.11 -3.97
N THR A 29 -9.91 6.28 -5.00
CA THR A 29 -10.74 5.07 -4.99
C THR A 29 -9.81 3.87 -4.87
N VAL A 30 -10.08 3.01 -3.91
CA VAL A 30 -9.39 1.73 -3.75
C VAL A 30 -10.31 0.62 -4.25
N SER A 31 -9.83 -0.14 -5.23
CA SER A 31 -10.49 -1.37 -5.68
C SER A 31 -9.68 -2.57 -5.22
N ALA A 32 -10.34 -3.57 -4.68
CA ALA A 32 -9.71 -4.79 -4.18
C ALA A 32 -10.39 -6.03 -4.76
N TRP A 33 -9.58 -6.99 -5.18
CA TRP A 33 -10.04 -8.29 -5.68
C TRP A 33 -9.36 -9.40 -4.87
N ALA A 34 -10.17 -10.33 -4.36
CA ALA A 34 -9.67 -11.57 -3.79
C ALA A 34 -9.41 -12.58 -4.91
N LEU A 35 -8.21 -13.11 -4.98
CA LEU A 35 -7.81 -14.13 -5.96
C LEU A 35 -7.98 -15.52 -5.40
N GLY A 36 -8.30 -16.49 -6.25
CA GLY A 36 -8.38 -17.88 -5.92
C GLY A 36 -8.00 -18.80 -7.09
N SER A 37 -7.50 -19.98 -6.79
CA SER A 37 -7.18 -20.99 -7.79
C SER A 37 -8.44 -21.50 -8.48
N ARG A 38 -8.36 -21.81 -9.77
CA ARG A 38 -9.47 -22.43 -10.52
C ARG A 38 -9.83 -23.83 -10.00
N GLY A 39 -8.85 -24.59 -9.54
CA GLY A 39 -9.03 -25.94 -9.00
C GLY A 39 -9.19 -26.00 -7.49
N GLU A 40 -9.43 -24.85 -6.84
CA GLU A 40 -9.57 -24.78 -5.40
C GLU A 40 -10.83 -25.52 -4.92
N ASP A 41 -10.67 -26.27 -3.85
CA ASP A 41 -11.78 -26.94 -3.17
C ASP A 41 -12.81 -25.90 -2.68
N HIS A 42 -14.10 -26.29 -2.65
CA HIS A 42 -15.19 -25.42 -2.27
C HIS A 42 -15.05 -24.87 -0.83
N ASP A 43 -14.64 -25.72 0.12
CA ASP A 43 -14.52 -25.32 1.52
C ASP A 43 -13.32 -24.39 1.73
N LEU A 44 -12.22 -24.66 1.04
CA LEU A 44 -11.06 -23.75 1.02
C LEU A 44 -11.42 -22.40 0.41
N ARG A 45 -12.19 -22.39 -0.67
CA ARG A 45 -12.70 -21.14 -1.26
C ARG A 45 -13.56 -20.34 -0.28
N LYS A 46 -14.49 -21.03 0.39
CA LYS A 46 -15.36 -20.41 1.39
C LYS A 46 -14.55 -19.81 2.55
N LEU A 47 -13.59 -20.57 3.07
CA LEU A 47 -12.70 -20.10 4.13
C LEU A 47 -11.90 -18.87 3.69
N ARG A 48 -11.33 -18.90 2.50
CA ARG A 48 -10.54 -17.78 1.96
C ARG A 48 -11.39 -16.52 1.77
N LEU A 49 -12.59 -16.65 1.23
CA LEU A 49 -13.50 -15.51 1.05
C LEU A 49 -13.98 -14.97 2.40
N PHE A 50 -14.23 -15.83 3.36
CA PHE A 50 -14.56 -15.43 4.72
C PHE A 50 -13.42 -14.63 5.35
N ASN A 51 -12.18 -15.14 5.31
CA ASN A 51 -11.00 -14.46 5.82
C ASN A 51 -10.77 -13.10 5.12
N PHE A 52 -10.99 -13.05 3.81
CA PHE A 52 -10.91 -11.80 3.06
C PHE A 52 -11.92 -10.77 3.57
N LEU A 53 -13.19 -11.16 3.74
CA LEU A 53 -14.22 -10.24 4.20
C LEU A 53 -13.99 -9.78 5.63
N GLU A 54 -13.64 -10.71 6.53
CA GLU A 54 -13.42 -10.43 7.94
C GLU A 54 -12.19 -9.53 8.20
N PHE A 55 -11.16 -9.63 7.38
CA PHE A 55 -9.94 -8.87 7.58
C PHE A 55 -9.81 -7.68 6.63
N LEU A 56 -10.01 -7.89 5.33
CA LEU A 56 -9.74 -6.92 4.26
C LEU A 56 -11.01 -6.35 3.61
N GLY A 57 -12.19 -6.79 4.01
CA GLY A 57 -13.45 -6.23 3.54
C GLY A 57 -13.65 -4.79 4.03
N PRO A 58 -14.59 -4.03 3.44
CA PRO A 58 -14.84 -2.63 3.82
C PRO A 58 -15.16 -2.41 5.30
N GLY A 59 -15.84 -3.39 5.94
CA GLY A 59 -16.13 -3.42 7.38
C GLY A 59 -15.28 -4.45 8.12
N GLY A 60 -14.17 -4.89 7.56
CA GLY A 60 -13.28 -5.87 8.17
C GLY A 60 -12.41 -5.28 9.26
N PHE A 61 -11.56 -6.13 9.83
CA PHE A 61 -10.70 -5.75 10.94
C PHE A 61 -9.64 -4.70 10.58
N ALA A 62 -9.02 -4.80 9.38
CA ALA A 62 -7.89 -3.95 9.01
C ALA A 62 -8.26 -2.77 8.11
N THR A 63 -9.25 -2.89 7.24
CA THR A 63 -9.54 -1.86 6.23
C THR A 63 -10.02 -0.53 6.83
N PRO A 64 -10.86 -0.48 7.86
CA PRO A 64 -11.22 0.77 8.51
C PRO A 64 -10.02 1.50 9.13
N ASP A 65 -9.09 0.77 9.74
CA ASP A 65 -7.87 1.34 10.32
C ASP A 65 -6.95 1.91 9.22
N ASP A 66 -6.79 1.19 8.11
CA ASP A 66 -6.07 1.68 6.92
C ASP A 66 -6.68 2.99 6.39
N GLN A 67 -8.02 3.06 6.32
CA GLN A 67 -8.71 4.26 5.87
C GLN A 67 -8.44 5.45 6.79
N GLU A 68 -8.60 5.28 8.10
CA GLU A 68 -8.33 6.33 9.09
C GLU A 68 -6.86 6.78 9.02
N ALA A 69 -5.91 5.85 8.89
CA ALA A 69 -4.50 6.17 8.75
C ALA A 69 -4.22 7.01 7.50
N LEU A 70 -4.79 6.64 6.35
CA LEU A 70 -4.63 7.38 5.10
C LEU A 70 -5.24 8.79 5.17
N GLU A 71 -6.41 8.93 5.78
CA GLU A 71 -7.04 10.24 6.00
C GLU A 71 -6.20 11.13 6.94
N ASN A 72 -5.62 10.56 7.99
CA ASN A 72 -4.72 11.28 8.89
C ASN A 72 -3.41 11.68 8.20
N CYS A 73 -2.85 10.84 7.35
CA CYS A 73 -1.71 11.21 6.51
C CYS A 73 -2.05 12.41 5.61
N GLN A 74 -3.22 12.41 4.98
CA GLN A 74 -3.67 13.52 4.15
C GLN A 74 -3.82 14.81 4.95
N ARG A 75 -4.35 14.75 6.17
CA ARG A 75 -4.41 15.92 7.08
C ARG A 75 -3.01 16.41 7.46
N GLY A 76 -2.08 15.47 7.72
CA GLY A 76 -0.67 15.81 8.01
C GLY A 76 -0.01 16.54 6.84
N TYR A 77 -0.21 16.10 5.61
CA TYR A 77 0.37 16.74 4.41
C TYR A 77 -0.17 18.13 4.14
N GLN A 78 -1.31 18.52 4.70
CA GLN A 78 -1.82 19.90 4.62
C GLN A 78 -0.97 20.89 5.41
N ASN A 79 -0.16 20.41 6.36
CA ASN A 79 0.72 21.24 7.19
C ASN A 79 2.12 21.41 6.56
N VAL A 80 2.21 21.44 5.24
CA VAL A 80 3.49 21.56 4.49
C VAL A 80 4.32 22.79 4.85
N ARG A 81 3.70 23.83 5.39
CA ARG A 81 4.41 25.04 5.83
C ARG A 81 5.22 24.82 7.11
N GLU A 82 4.70 23.98 8.00
CA GLU A 82 5.30 23.65 9.29
C GLU A 82 6.24 22.43 9.16
N VAL A 83 5.84 21.44 8.37
CA VAL A 83 6.57 20.21 8.15
C VAL A 83 6.70 19.93 6.65
N GLY A 84 7.74 20.49 6.05
CA GLY A 84 7.94 20.43 4.59
C GLY A 84 8.43 19.07 4.06
N TRP A 85 8.99 18.21 4.91
CA TRP A 85 9.63 16.96 4.51
C TRP A 85 9.31 15.83 5.47
N ASN A 86 9.11 14.63 4.92
CA ASN A 86 9.12 13.40 5.70
C ASN A 86 10.53 12.81 5.70
N ASP A 87 10.99 12.35 6.86
CA ASP A 87 12.23 11.59 6.96
C ASP A 87 11.96 10.13 6.54
N ILE A 88 12.63 9.69 5.48
CA ILE A 88 12.63 8.31 4.97
C ILE A 88 14.06 7.78 4.88
N SER A 89 14.95 8.22 5.78
CA SER A 89 16.37 7.89 5.76
C SER A 89 16.72 6.60 6.51
N LYS A 90 15.79 5.98 7.22
CA LYS A 90 16.05 4.75 7.95
C LYS A 90 16.68 3.68 7.05
N GLY A 91 17.79 3.13 7.50
CA GLY A 91 18.62 2.21 6.72
C GLY A 91 19.67 2.87 5.82
N MET A 92 19.83 4.20 5.87
CA MET A 92 20.88 4.94 5.16
C MET A 92 21.86 5.60 6.15
N PRO A 93 23.18 5.62 5.84
CA PRO A 93 23.90 4.71 4.96
C PRO A 93 24.19 3.38 5.69
N ARG A 94 23.90 2.26 5.07
CA ARG A 94 24.20 0.96 5.67
C ARG A 94 25.29 0.23 4.89
N ASN A 95 26.34 -0.19 5.61
CA ASN A 95 27.35 -1.12 5.11
C ASN A 95 26.93 -2.55 5.47
N GLY A 96 25.92 -3.10 4.75
CA GLY A 96 25.40 -4.44 5.02
C GLY A 96 24.12 -4.72 4.22
N PRO A 97 23.56 -5.95 4.31
CA PRO A 97 22.34 -6.30 3.62
C PRO A 97 21.15 -5.44 4.11
N PRO A 98 20.16 -5.17 3.25
CA PRO A 98 18.97 -4.46 3.66
C PRO A 98 18.20 -5.24 4.72
N MET A 99 17.54 -4.53 5.62
CA MET A 99 16.66 -5.10 6.64
C MET A 99 15.19 -4.81 6.33
N ASN A 100 14.29 -5.64 6.85
CA ASN A 100 12.85 -5.52 6.58
C ASN A 100 12.23 -4.23 7.10
N ASP A 101 12.87 -3.59 8.07
CA ASP A 101 12.44 -2.33 8.68
C ASP A 101 13.13 -1.08 8.09
N ASP A 102 13.96 -1.25 7.05
CA ASP A 102 14.51 -0.13 6.29
C ASP A 102 13.43 0.52 5.42
N GLU A 103 13.56 1.82 5.15
CA GLU A 103 12.62 2.57 4.32
C GLU A 103 12.99 2.58 2.82
N GLU A 104 13.75 1.60 2.39
CA GLU A 104 14.17 1.49 0.99
C GLU A 104 12.98 1.35 0.02
N GLN A 105 11.90 0.67 0.42
CA GLN A 105 10.68 0.58 -0.39
C GLN A 105 10.06 1.96 -0.65
N MET A 106 10.08 2.86 0.34
CA MET A 106 9.59 4.23 0.19
C MET A 106 10.49 5.03 -0.75
N ARG A 107 11.80 4.92 -0.57
CA ARG A 107 12.79 5.57 -1.43
C ARG A 107 12.71 5.07 -2.87
N CYS A 108 12.52 3.76 -3.10
CA CYS A 108 12.33 3.18 -4.42
C CYS A 108 11.12 3.78 -5.15
N PHE A 109 9.99 3.95 -4.44
CA PHE A 109 8.81 4.59 -5.00
C PHE A 109 9.11 6.00 -5.48
N TRP A 110 9.75 6.83 -4.64
CA TRP A 110 10.05 8.21 -4.99
C TRP A 110 11.12 8.36 -6.06
N ARG A 111 12.11 7.46 -6.12
CA ARG A 111 13.06 7.43 -7.26
C ARG A 111 12.33 7.15 -8.58
N GLN A 112 11.41 6.17 -8.59
CA GLN A 112 10.64 5.85 -9.78
C GLN A 112 9.71 7.01 -10.18
N TRP A 113 9.08 7.65 -9.20
CA TRP A 113 8.29 8.86 -9.44
C TRP A 113 9.13 9.94 -10.10
N ASN A 114 10.27 10.30 -9.51
CA ASN A 114 11.15 11.33 -10.04
C ASN A 114 11.60 11.04 -11.48
N GLN A 115 11.99 9.80 -11.74
CA GLN A 115 12.38 9.37 -13.09
C GLN A 115 11.23 9.54 -14.10
N ARG A 116 10.01 9.19 -13.73
CA ARG A 116 8.83 9.30 -14.61
C ARG A 116 8.36 10.73 -14.82
N MET A 117 8.55 11.58 -13.84
CA MET A 117 8.19 13.00 -13.92
C MET A 117 9.25 13.87 -14.59
N GLY A 118 10.27 13.28 -15.22
CA GLY A 118 11.31 14.00 -15.95
C GLY A 118 12.45 14.50 -15.06
N GLY A 119 12.56 13.97 -13.86
CA GLY A 119 13.73 14.22 -13.02
C GLY A 119 14.99 13.60 -13.61
N VAL A 120 16.13 14.23 -13.36
CA VAL A 120 17.45 13.67 -13.70
C VAL A 120 17.75 12.57 -12.69
N ALA A 121 18.18 11.40 -13.18
CA ALA A 121 18.62 10.29 -12.34
C ALA A 121 19.94 10.62 -11.63
#